data_4acc8c24f337b8697de488b02eae8069
#
_entry.id   4acc8c24f337b8697de488b02eae8069
#
_cell.length_a   1.000
_cell.length_b   1.000
_cell.length_c   1.000
_cell.angle_alpha   90.00
_cell.angle_beta   90.00
_cell.angle_gamma   90.00
#
_symmetry.space_group_name_H-M   'P 1'
#
loop_
_entity.id
_entity.type
_entity.pdbx_description
1 polymer ?
#
loop_
_entity_poly.entity_id
_entity_poly.type
_entity_poly.pdbx_seq_one_letter_code
_entity_poly.pdbx_strand_id
1 'polypeptide(L)'
;MGGALDYSLPIVPTPRLNQRQFRMALGHVLGGGSSINAMVWTRGLARDFDGWAEAGAKGWAFQDVLPIYKAQEDWEGGANTWRGVGGPIHVSCPKHPHPTAPAFVAAAREMGMPILDDLNGPMRPGAGFINMNIGADGTRVSATRAFLRPALSRPNLTVGLNTDVVKLNFIGTRCAGVKVVTNGDVTDIGANSEVVLAAGAIGSPKLLLLSGVGDAGALRPLGIDVVHDLPGVGQNLQDHILVSGVVFKYKGKMPDRPIDGNAVEAKAYLSSGASQDESDISLVLEQLGAVTPEAAARFGAPPPDAFTIAPALVQPSSRGHVMIASPNWKDPAIIDANYLGTDQDLQAVISGIEAARELGSQQAFNDVRDVELIPGPRATKQDVEDLARTGSASFGHAAGTCKIGVDRFAVVDPELRVHGVQGLRVADASVMPRVITGPTNAPTHMIAGKAAQLILADRSASRS
;
A
#
# COMPACT_ATOMS: atom_id res chain seq x y z
N MET A 1 5.68 14.41 3.83
CA MET A 1 6.25 13.22 4.50
C MET A 1 7.32 13.70 5.47
N GLY A 2 7.60 12.95 6.55
CA GLY A 2 8.60 13.33 7.57
C GLY A 2 8.11 14.25 8.69
N GLY A 3 6.80 14.44 8.85
CA GLY A 3 6.23 15.14 10.00
C GLY A 3 6.06 14.24 11.23
N ALA A 4 5.60 14.79 12.36
CA ALA A 4 5.41 14.07 13.63
C ALA A 4 4.44 12.86 13.54
N LEU A 5 3.62 12.79 12.49
CA LEU A 5 2.66 11.72 12.25
C LEU A 5 3.18 10.62 11.31
N ASP A 6 4.48 10.63 10.99
CA ASP A 6 5.13 9.69 10.07
C ASP A 6 6.36 9.07 10.73
N TYR A 7 6.41 7.74 10.84
CA TYR A 7 7.59 7.01 11.32
C TYR A 7 8.82 7.28 10.44
N SER A 8 8.62 7.53 9.15
CA SER A 8 9.70 7.83 8.21
C SER A 8 10.87 6.84 8.35
N LEU A 9 10.61 5.55 8.10
CA LEU A 9 11.58 4.48 8.34
C LEU A 9 12.68 4.46 7.27
N PRO A 10 13.96 4.33 7.65
CA PRO A 10 15.04 4.21 6.67
C PRO A 10 14.98 2.86 5.95
N ILE A 11 15.17 2.88 4.63
CA ILE A 11 15.37 1.69 3.81
C ILE A 11 16.87 1.52 3.59
N VAL A 12 17.36 0.29 3.55
CA VAL A 12 18.79 0.04 3.23
C VAL A 12 19.14 0.54 1.82
N PRO A 13 20.39 0.95 1.55
CA PRO A 13 20.78 1.39 0.22
C PRO A 13 20.44 0.35 -0.83
N THR A 14 19.80 0.79 -1.92
CA THR A 14 19.33 -0.09 -2.98
C THR A 14 20.33 -0.07 -4.15
N PRO A 15 21.03 -1.18 -4.43
CA PRO A 15 22.08 -1.22 -5.47
C PRO A 15 21.57 -0.82 -6.86
N ARG A 16 20.40 -1.30 -7.27
CA ARG A 16 19.79 -1.00 -8.57
C ARG A 16 19.30 0.44 -8.71
N LEU A 17 19.18 1.17 -7.61
CA LEU A 17 18.86 2.60 -7.57
C LEU A 17 20.11 3.45 -7.24
N ASN A 18 21.30 3.09 -7.76
CA ASN A 18 22.56 3.82 -7.57
C ASN A 18 22.94 3.99 -6.09
N GLN A 19 22.73 2.96 -5.26
CA GLN A 19 22.97 2.97 -3.82
C GLN A 19 22.19 4.06 -3.07
N ARG A 20 21.08 4.53 -3.62
CA ARG A 20 20.24 5.54 -2.99
C ARG A 20 19.65 5.02 -1.69
N GLN A 21 19.64 5.89 -0.71
CA GLN A 21 19.00 5.67 0.58
C GLN A 21 17.85 6.66 0.73
N PHE A 22 16.66 6.15 0.93
CA PHE A 22 15.47 6.96 1.16
C PHE A 22 14.62 6.39 2.29
N ARG A 23 13.51 7.02 2.59
CA ARG A 23 12.69 6.67 3.75
C ARG A 23 11.29 6.25 3.30
N MET A 24 10.75 5.23 3.95
CA MET A 24 9.38 4.77 3.75
C MET A 24 8.45 5.51 4.71
N ALA A 25 7.44 6.18 4.19
CA ALA A 25 6.42 6.84 4.98
C ALA A 25 5.44 5.81 5.56
N LEU A 26 5.23 5.83 6.88
CA LEU A 26 4.28 4.98 7.59
C LEU A 26 3.57 5.78 8.68
N GLY A 27 2.25 5.68 8.76
CA GLY A 27 1.45 6.46 9.70
C GLY A 27 1.79 6.16 11.16
N HIS A 28 2.23 7.19 11.90
CA HIS A 28 2.46 7.20 13.35
C HIS A 28 1.31 7.94 14.06
N VAL A 29 0.11 7.45 13.87
CA VAL A 29 -1.13 8.09 14.31
C VAL A 29 -2.26 7.05 14.35
N LEU A 30 -3.33 7.31 15.14
CA LEU A 30 -4.54 6.49 15.08
C LEU A 30 -5.06 6.39 13.64
N GLY A 31 -5.35 5.16 13.20
CA GLY A 31 -5.73 4.85 11.84
C GLY A 31 -4.55 4.56 10.90
N GLY A 32 -3.30 4.69 11.40
CA GLY A 32 -2.09 4.33 10.66
C GLY A 32 -2.02 5.01 9.30
N GLY A 33 -1.67 4.25 8.25
CA GLY A 33 -1.57 4.74 6.87
C GLY A 33 -2.84 5.40 6.33
N SER A 34 -4.04 4.98 6.79
CA SER A 34 -5.31 5.58 6.35
C SER A 34 -5.47 7.05 6.76
N SER A 35 -4.73 7.49 7.78
CA SER A 35 -4.77 8.86 8.28
C SER A 35 -3.82 9.82 7.58
N ILE A 36 -2.84 9.31 6.79
CA ILE A 36 -1.82 10.12 6.10
C ILE A 36 -1.76 9.91 4.58
N ASN A 37 -2.45 8.91 4.02
CA ASN A 37 -2.43 8.56 2.60
C ASN A 37 -3.12 9.62 1.70
N ALA A 38 -3.05 9.42 0.39
CA ALA A 38 -3.68 10.30 -0.60
C ALA A 38 -5.18 10.02 -0.82
N MET A 39 -5.85 9.28 0.07
CA MET A 39 -7.30 8.99 0.04
C MET A 39 -7.81 8.33 -1.24
N VAL A 40 -6.95 7.66 -1.99
CA VAL A 40 -7.37 6.87 -3.17
C VAL A 40 -7.97 5.55 -2.71
N TRP A 41 -9.21 5.28 -3.11
CA TRP A 41 -9.93 4.05 -2.82
C TRP A 41 -9.95 3.15 -4.03
N THR A 42 -9.09 2.14 -4.05
CA THR A 42 -8.97 1.16 -5.14
C THR A 42 -8.86 -0.24 -4.55
N ARG A 43 -9.66 -1.18 -5.07
CA ARG A 43 -9.72 -2.57 -4.58
C ARG A 43 -8.67 -3.48 -5.19
N GLY A 44 -8.01 -3.10 -6.28
CA GLY A 44 -7.20 -3.96 -7.12
C GLY A 44 -8.03 -4.62 -8.22
N LEU A 45 -7.51 -5.67 -8.81
CA LEU A 45 -8.20 -6.45 -9.86
C LEU A 45 -8.70 -7.80 -9.29
N ALA A 46 -9.72 -8.38 -9.90
CA ALA A 46 -10.26 -9.69 -9.47
C ALA A 46 -9.17 -10.76 -9.43
N ARG A 47 -8.31 -10.81 -10.44
CA ARG A 47 -7.18 -11.74 -10.54
C ARG A 47 -6.18 -11.65 -9.39
N ASP A 48 -6.05 -10.49 -8.71
CA ASP A 48 -5.14 -10.34 -7.58
C ASP A 48 -5.57 -11.30 -6.45
N PHE A 49 -6.87 -11.33 -6.15
CA PHE A 49 -7.47 -12.18 -5.12
C PHE A 49 -7.62 -13.63 -5.55
N ASP A 50 -7.99 -13.88 -6.81
CA ASP A 50 -8.05 -15.22 -7.37
C ASP A 50 -6.65 -15.87 -7.32
N GLY A 51 -5.59 -15.12 -7.64
CA GLY A 51 -4.21 -15.55 -7.48
C GLY A 51 -3.81 -15.82 -6.01
N TRP A 52 -4.39 -15.10 -5.02
CA TRP A 52 -4.18 -15.45 -3.61
C TRP A 52 -4.79 -16.81 -3.28
N ALA A 53 -6.01 -17.07 -3.75
CA ALA A 53 -6.71 -18.35 -3.52
C ALA A 53 -5.95 -19.51 -4.20
N GLU A 54 -5.47 -19.33 -5.42
CA GLU A 54 -4.64 -20.28 -6.16
C GLU A 54 -3.31 -20.58 -5.45
N ALA A 55 -2.70 -19.56 -4.81
CA ALA A 55 -1.51 -19.70 -3.98
C ALA A 55 -1.76 -20.37 -2.61
N GLY A 56 -2.99 -20.82 -2.33
CA GLY A 56 -3.36 -21.55 -1.12
C GLY A 56 -4.16 -20.78 -0.09
N ALA A 57 -4.45 -19.49 -0.32
CA ALA A 57 -5.33 -18.70 0.55
C ALA A 57 -6.81 -19.00 0.23
N LYS A 58 -7.28 -20.17 0.58
CA LYS A 58 -8.68 -20.60 0.36
C LYS A 58 -9.66 -19.65 1.03
N GLY A 59 -10.75 -19.27 0.32
CA GLY A 59 -11.73 -18.30 0.81
C GLY A 59 -11.29 -16.84 0.65
N TRP A 60 -10.25 -16.56 -0.14
CA TRP A 60 -9.75 -15.23 -0.46
C TRP A 60 -9.85 -14.88 -1.95
N ALA A 61 -10.55 -15.69 -2.76
CA ALA A 61 -10.86 -15.34 -4.14
C ALA A 61 -11.69 -14.05 -4.20
N PHE A 62 -11.71 -13.38 -5.34
CA PHE A 62 -12.46 -12.12 -5.49
C PHE A 62 -13.93 -12.25 -5.09
N GLN A 63 -14.59 -13.32 -5.48
CA GLN A 63 -15.97 -13.60 -5.09
C GLN A 63 -16.19 -13.70 -3.57
N ASP A 64 -15.16 -14.15 -2.81
CA ASP A 64 -15.23 -14.32 -1.36
C ASP A 64 -15.01 -12.98 -0.62
N VAL A 65 -14.24 -12.06 -1.21
CA VAL A 65 -13.87 -10.78 -0.58
C VAL A 65 -14.76 -9.62 -1.04
N LEU A 66 -15.38 -9.70 -2.21
CA LEU A 66 -16.28 -8.66 -2.72
C LEU A 66 -17.43 -8.32 -1.76
N PRO A 67 -18.11 -9.27 -1.11
CA PRO A 67 -19.15 -8.95 -0.13
C PRO A 67 -18.64 -8.12 1.05
N ILE A 68 -17.37 -8.31 1.47
CA ILE A 68 -16.75 -7.55 2.56
C ILE A 68 -16.50 -6.10 2.10
N TYR A 69 -15.97 -5.89 0.90
CA TYR A 69 -15.81 -4.56 0.32
C TYR A 69 -17.15 -3.82 0.24
N LYS A 70 -18.21 -4.49 -0.26
CA LYS A 70 -19.55 -3.90 -0.38
C LYS A 70 -20.15 -3.54 0.99
N ALA A 71 -19.92 -4.35 2.01
CA ALA A 71 -20.42 -4.07 3.36
C ALA A 71 -19.67 -2.91 4.05
N GLN A 72 -18.44 -2.61 3.64
CA GLN A 72 -17.64 -1.55 4.24
C GLN A 72 -17.80 -0.20 3.56
N GLU A 73 -18.28 -0.13 2.33
CA GLU A 73 -18.37 1.12 1.59
C GLU A 73 -19.78 1.70 1.56
N ASP A 74 -19.81 3.02 1.42
CA ASP A 74 -20.98 3.82 1.09
C ASP A 74 -20.69 4.56 -0.22
N TRP A 75 -20.97 3.89 -1.34
CA TRP A 75 -20.70 4.42 -2.68
C TRP A 75 -21.73 5.46 -3.09
N GLU A 76 -21.31 6.68 -3.44
CA GLU A 76 -22.20 7.78 -3.83
C GLU A 76 -23.04 7.49 -5.09
N GLY A 77 -22.54 6.63 -5.99
CA GLY A 77 -23.23 6.22 -7.22
C GLY A 77 -24.33 5.16 -7.02
N GLY A 78 -24.61 4.78 -5.76
CA GLY A 78 -25.64 3.78 -5.44
C GLY A 78 -25.16 2.33 -5.51
N ALA A 79 -25.93 1.42 -4.94
CA ALA A 79 -25.64 -0.01 -4.93
C ALA A 79 -25.76 -0.63 -6.31
N ASN A 80 -24.82 -1.54 -6.65
CA ASN A 80 -24.88 -2.35 -7.86
C ASN A 80 -24.17 -3.70 -7.64
N THR A 81 -23.91 -4.46 -8.72
CA THR A 81 -23.20 -5.74 -8.64
C THR A 81 -21.83 -5.62 -7.92
N TRP A 82 -21.12 -4.52 -8.15
CA TRP A 82 -19.75 -4.31 -7.67
C TRP A 82 -19.67 -3.45 -6.42
N ARG A 83 -20.64 -2.58 -6.18
CA ARG A 83 -20.59 -1.51 -5.18
C ARG A 83 -21.65 -1.70 -4.09
N GLY A 84 -21.31 -1.26 -2.86
CA GLY A 84 -22.19 -1.25 -1.71
C GLY A 84 -22.55 0.16 -1.25
N VAL A 85 -23.61 0.29 -0.44
CA VAL A 85 -24.04 1.54 0.19
C VAL A 85 -24.33 1.31 1.68
N GLY A 86 -24.29 2.38 2.46
CA GLY A 86 -24.58 2.34 3.90
C GLY A 86 -23.43 1.79 4.77
N GLY A 87 -22.28 1.47 4.19
CA GLY A 87 -21.09 1.11 4.94
C GLY A 87 -20.41 2.33 5.58
N PRO A 88 -19.43 2.11 6.50
CA PRO A 88 -18.78 3.18 7.24
C PRO A 88 -17.81 4.03 6.43
N ILE A 89 -17.41 3.60 5.23
CA ILE A 89 -16.45 4.30 4.38
C ILE A 89 -17.18 4.92 3.20
N HIS A 90 -17.40 6.23 3.29
CA HIS A 90 -17.93 6.98 2.15
C HIS A 90 -16.91 7.01 1.01
N VAL A 91 -17.35 6.70 -0.20
CA VAL A 91 -16.54 6.65 -1.42
C VAL A 91 -17.19 7.48 -2.50
N SER A 92 -16.43 8.40 -3.09
CA SER A 92 -16.93 9.34 -4.11
C SER A 92 -15.96 9.45 -5.29
N CYS A 93 -16.44 10.02 -6.41
CA CYS A 93 -15.61 10.52 -7.50
C CYS A 93 -15.33 12.02 -7.35
N PRO A 94 -14.31 12.58 -8.04
CA PRO A 94 -14.09 14.01 -8.12
C PRO A 94 -15.32 14.71 -8.73
N LYS A 95 -15.99 15.62 -7.99
CA LYS A 95 -17.16 16.37 -8.45
C LYS A 95 -16.79 17.53 -9.36
N HIS A 96 -15.69 18.18 -9.03
CA HIS A 96 -15.13 19.30 -9.77
C HIS A 96 -13.66 18.98 -10.12
N PRO A 97 -13.43 18.04 -11.08
CA PRO A 97 -12.07 17.60 -11.35
C PRO A 97 -11.21 18.75 -11.89
N HIS A 98 -9.96 18.80 -11.43
CA HIS A 98 -8.96 19.68 -11.96
C HIS A 98 -8.81 19.49 -13.47
N PRO A 99 -8.62 20.55 -14.30
CA PRO A 99 -8.60 20.45 -15.78
C PRO A 99 -7.64 19.40 -16.37
N THR A 100 -6.57 19.06 -15.66
CA THR A 100 -5.65 17.99 -16.08
C THR A 100 -6.30 16.60 -16.03
N ALA A 101 -7.28 16.35 -15.16
CA ALA A 101 -7.85 15.03 -14.98
C ALA A 101 -8.77 14.60 -16.15
N PRO A 102 -9.71 15.42 -16.65
CA PRO A 102 -10.41 15.11 -17.90
C PRO A 102 -9.48 15.05 -19.11
N ALA A 103 -8.42 15.90 -19.17
CA ALA A 103 -7.41 15.81 -20.23
C ALA A 103 -6.67 14.46 -20.19
N PHE A 104 -6.29 13.97 -19.00
CA PHE A 104 -5.68 12.65 -18.83
C PHE A 104 -6.57 11.51 -19.35
N VAL A 105 -7.86 11.52 -18.97
CA VAL A 105 -8.82 10.48 -19.41
C VAL A 105 -9.04 10.53 -20.92
N ALA A 106 -9.12 11.73 -21.51
CA ALA A 106 -9.23 11.91 -22.95
C ALA A 106 -7.96 11.45 -23.70
N ALA A 107 -6.77 11.77 -23.16
CA ALA A 107 -5.48 11.32 -23.69
C ALA A 107 -5.34 9.80 -23.65
N ALA A 108 -5.77 9.16 -22.58
CA ALA A 108 -5.81 7.70 -22.51
C ALA A 108 -6.72 7.08 -23.59
N ARG A 109 -7.84 7.73 -23.90
CA ARG A 109 -8.72 7.31 -25.02
C ARG A 109 -8.00 7.48 -26.38
N GLU A 110 -7.26 8.56 -26.58
CA GLU A 110 -6.46 8.78 -27.81
C GLU A 110 -5.40 7.69 -27.99
N MET A 111 -4.85 7.13 -26.90
CA MET A 111 -3.96 5.97 -26.89
C MET A 111 -4.71 4.62 -27.07
N GLY A 112 -6.03 4.61 -27.29
CA GLY A 112 -6.81 3.39 -27.45
C GLY A 112 -7.10 2.63 -26.16
N MET A 113 -6.87 3.22 -24.98
CA MET A 113 -7.15 2.57 -23.71
C MET A 113 -8.66 2.51 -23.44
N PRO A 114 -9.17 1.42 -22.83
CA PRO A 114 -10.54 1.38 -22.32
C PRO A 114 -10.75 2.49 -21.28
N ILE A 115 -11.83 3.25 -21.44
CA ILE A 115 -12.23 4.25 -20.45
C ILE A 115 -13.32 3.63 -19.55
N LEU A 116 -13.10 3.71 -18.25
CA LEU A 116 -13.93 3.12 -17.22
C LEU A 116 -14.65 4.21 -16.45
N ASP A 117 -15.98 4.09 -16.37
CA ASP A 117 -16.81 4.99 -15.55
C ASP A 117 -16.53 4.81 -14.05
N ASP A 118 -16.09 3.61 -13.66
CA ASP A 118 -15.72 3.27 -12.29
C ASP A 118 -14.50 2.33 -12.28
N LEU A 119 -13.37 2.78 -11.70
CA LEU A 119 -12.15 1.97 -11.57
C LEU A 119 -12.31 0.80 -10.58
N ASN A 120 -13.36 0.78 -9.75
CA ASN A 120 -13.71 -0.34 -8.88
C ASN A 120 -14.96 -1.11 -9.39
N GLY A 121 -15.37 -0.89 -10.62
CA GLY A 121 -16.46 -1.58 -11.29
C GLY A 121 -16.08 -2.99 -11.76
N PRO A 122 -16.14 -3.30 -13.06
CA PRO A 122 -15.86 -4.64 -13.61
C PRO A 122 -14.41 -5.14 -13.44
N MET A 123 -13.58 -4.46 -12.69
CA MET A 123 -12.22 -4.87 -12.25
C MET A 123 -11.31 -5.29 -13.41
N ARG A 124 -11.23 -4.48 -14.45
CA ARG A 124 -10.39 -4.67 -15.65
C ARG A 124 -9.41 -3.52 -15.84
N PRO A 125 -8.31 -3.71 -16.59
CA PRO A 125 -7.40 -2.63 -16.98
C PRO A 125 -8.10 -1.53 -17.77
N GLY A 126 -7.69 -0.28 -17.56
CA GLY A 126 -8.21 0.90 -18.27
C GLY A 126 -7.88 2.19 -17.55
N ALA A 127 -8.43 3.30 -18.03
CA ALA A 127 -8.24 4.63 -17.47
C ALA A 127 -9.56 5.23 -16.99
N GLY A 128 -9.51 6.07 -15.96
CA GLY A 128 -10.71 6.74 -15.45
C GLY A 128 -10.38 7.69 -14.30
N PHE A 129 -11.42 8.32 -13.77
CA PHE A 129 -11.32 9.07 -12.53
C PHE A 129 -11.16 8.12 -11.35
N ILE A 130 -10.35 8.55 -10.37
CA ILE A 130 -10.16 7.75 -9.15
C ILE A 130 -11.41 7.83 -8.26
N ASN A 131 -11.61 6.78 -7.47
CA ASN A 131 -12.51 6.84 -6.34
C ASN A 131 -11.73 7.28 -5.09
N MET A 132 -12.38 8.07 -4.23
CA MET A 132 -11.76 8.68 -3.06
C MET A 132 -12.56 8.36 -1.80
N ASN A 133 -11.87 8.05 -0.70
CA ASN A 133 -12.50 7.96 0.62
C ASN A 133 -12.53 9.33 1.31
N ILE A 134 -13.26 10.26 0.70
CA ILE A 134 -13.53 11.62 1.20
C ILE A 134 -15.03 11.70 1.53
N GLY A 135 -15.35 12.12 2.76
CA GLY A 135 -16.72 12.26 3.20
C GLY A 135 -17.45 13.43 2.50
N ALA A 136 -18.78 13.44 2.57
CA ALA A 136 -19.60 14.53 2.03
C ALA A 136 -19.27 15.90 2.61
N ASP A 137 -18.59 15.94 3.78
CA ASP A 137 -18.06 17.15 4.42
C ASP A 137 -16.66 17.57 3.90
N GLY A 138 -16.16 16.95 2.82
CA GLY A 138 -14.84 17.21 2.24
C GLY A 138 -13.67 16.68 3.07
N THR A 139 -13.89 15.93 4.15
CA THR A 139 -12.83 15.45 5.02
C THR A 139 -12.50 13.95 4.80
N ARG A 140 -11.26 13.58 5.09
CA ARG A 140 -10.75 12.20 5.03
C ARG A 140 -11.63 11.22 5.82
N VAL A 141 -11.97 10.08 5.23
CA VAL A 141 -12.57 8.93 5.92
C VAL A 141 -11.47 7.91 6.22
N SER A 142 -10.76 8.12 7.33
CA SER A 142 -9.75 7.18 7.82
C SER A 142 -10.39 5.99 8.56
N ALA A 143 -9.61 4.93 8.83
CA ALA A 143 -10.04 3.81 9.68
C ALA A 143 -10.52 4.28 11.05
N THR A 144 -9.84 5.27 11.64
CA THR A 144 -10.27 5.87 12.91
C THR A 144 -11.67 6.49 12.79
N ARG A 145 -11.91 7.27 11.73
CA ARG A 145 -13.22 7.91 11.53
C ARG A 145 -14.31 6.89 11.25
N ALA A 146 -14.02 5.92 10.37
CA ALA A 146 -15.01 4.95 9.91
C ALA A 146 -15.38 3.90 10.98
N PHE A 147 -14.41 3.40 11.74
CA PHE A 147 -14.60 2.24 12.61
C PHE A 147 -14.35 2.53 14.08
N LEU A 148 -13.26 3.22 14.44
CA LEU A 148 -12.89 3.40 15.83
C LEU A 148 -13.78 4.44 16.52
N ARG A 149 -13.93 5.61 15.93
CA ARG A 149 -14.68 6.73 16.53
C ARG A 149 -16.13 6.36 16.90
N PRO A 150 -16.90 5.66 16.06
CA PRO A 150 -18.25 5.19 16.43
C PRO A 150 -18.27 4.15 17.55
N ALA A 151 -17.16 3.44 17.77
CA ALA A 151 -17.05 2.39 18.77
C ALA A 151 -16.51 2.87 20.15
N LEU A 152 -16.00 4.09 20.27
CA LEU A 152 -15.33 4.57 21.49
C LEU A 152 -16.24 4.57 22.74
N SER A 153 -17.57 4.65 22.57
CA SER A 153 -18.54 4.60 23.68
C SER A 153 -18.83 3.18 24.19
N ARG A 154 -18.28 2.15 23.54
CA ARG A 154 -18.52 0.75 23.95
C ARG A 154 -17.76 0.45 25.25
N PRO A 155 -18.44 -0.08 26.31
CA PRO A 155 -17.80 -0.32 27.60
C PRO A 155 -16.75 -1.46 27.57
N ASN A 156 -16.76 -2.26 26.53
CA ASN A 156 -15.81 -3.36 26.31
C ASN A 156 -14.65 -3.00 25.35
N LEU A 157 -14.48 -1.71 25.01
CA LEU A 157 -13.36 -1.22 24.20
C LEU A 157 -12.48 -0.29 25.03
N THR A 158 -11.20 -0.64 25.13
CA THR A 158 -10.15 0.22 25.68
C THR A 158 -9.14 0.57 24.61
N VAL A 159 -8.78 1.84 24.46
CA VAL A 159 -7.77 2.33 23.52
C VAL A 159 -6.60 2.89 24.31
N GLY A 160 -5.45 2.19 24.23
CA GLY A 160 -4.18 2.66 24.79
C GLY A 160 -3.44 3.53 23.79
N LEU A 161 -3.25 4.81 24.12
CA LEU A 161 -2.44 5.75 23.33
C LEU A 161 -1.04 5.92 23.94
N ASN A 162 -0.07 6.39 23.14
CA ASN A 162 1.31 6.57 23.57
C ASN A 162 1.88 5.31 24.23
N THR A 163 1.53 4.15 23.66
CA THR A 163 1.83 2.84 24.21
C THR A 163 2.49 1.99 23.12
N ASP A 164 3.77 1.68 23.32
CA ASP A 164 4.52 0.82 22.40
C ASP A 164 4.37 -0.64 22.81
N VAL A 165 3.91 -1.50 21.88
CA VAL A 165 3.97 -2.96 22.06
C VAL A 165 5.37 -3.41 21.68
N VAL A 166 6.11 -3.93 22.66
CA VAL A 166 7.54 -4.21 22.50
C VAL A 166 7.86 -5.70 22.39
N LYS A 167 6.96 -6.57 22.86
CA LYS A 167 7.13 -8.03 22.80
C LYS A 167 5.79 -8.75 22.95
N LEU A 168 5.65 -9.93 22.34
CA LEU A 168 4.60 -10.88 22.63
C LEU A 168 5.02 -11.78 23.80
N ASN A 169 4.11 -12.10 24.71
CA ASN A 169 4.34 -12.98 25.83
C ASN A 169 3.83 -14.39 25.50
N PHE A 170 4.67 -15.40 25.68
CA PHE A 170 4.35 -16.78 25.36
C PHE A 170 4.39 -17.69 26.60
N ILE A 171 3.48 -18.68 26.62
CA ILE A 171 3.54 -19.86 27.52
C ILE A 171 3.63 -21.07 26.58
N GLY A 172 4.81 -21.68 26.48
CA GLY A 172 5.12 -22.59 25.39
C GLY A 172 4.95 -21.92 24.04
N THR A 173 4.10 -22.45 23.16
CA THR A 173 3.76 -21.85 21.85
C THR A 173 2.44 -21.05 21.88
N ARG A 174 1.81 -20.87 23.05
CA ARG A 174 0.59 -20.07 23.18
C ARG A 174 0.95 -18.60 23.45
N CYS A 175 0.48 -17.70 22.62
CA CYS A 175 0.53 -16.26 22.90
C CYS A 175 -0.46 -15.92 24.01
N ALA A 176 0.05 -15.48 25.16
CA ALA A 176 -0.71 -15.20 26.37
C ALA A 176 -0.93 -13.71 26.62
N GLY A 177 -0.39 -12.84 25.77
CA GLY A 177 -0.51 -11.38 25.91
C GLY A 177 0.64 -10.64 25.27
N VAL A 178 0.80 -9.39 25.68
CA VAL A 178 1.83 -8.48 25.15
C VAL A 178 2.53 -7.73 26.27
N LYS A 179 3.80 -7.42 26.06
CA LYS A 179 4.57 -6.48 26.86
C LYS A 179 4.49 -5.11 26.22
N VAL A 180 4.14 -4.09 26.99
CA VAL A 180 4.00 -2.72 26.51
C VAL A 180 4.85 -1.76 27.31
N VAL A 181 5.17 -0.61 26.67
CA VAL A 181 5.84 0.52 27.30
C VAL A 181 4.93 1.75 27.14
N THR A 182 4.52 2.34 28.28
CA THR A 182 3.71 3.56 28.31
C THR A 182 4.41 4.59 29.18
N ASN A 183 4.77 5.74 28.63
CA ASN A 183 5.53 6.80 29.32
C ASN A 183 6.84 6.32 30.01
N GLY A 184 7.45 5.27 29.48
CA GLY A 184 8.67 4.67 30.03
C GLY A 184 8.43 3.48 30.97
N ASP A 185 7.21 3.29 31.48
CA ASP A 185 6.84 2.16 32.33
C ASP A 185 6.55 0.91 31.50
N VAL A 186 7.12 -0.22 31.94
CA VAL A 186 6.93 -1.52 31.30
C VAL A 186 5.84 -2.29 32.03
N THR A 187 4.83 -2.74 31.29
CA THR A 187 3.70 -3.54 31.83
C THR A 187 3.39 -4.73 30.92
N ASP A 188 2.80 -5.78 31.50
CA ASP A 188 2.27 -6.92 30.74
C ASP A 188 0.74 -6.84 30.69
N ILE A 189 0.19 -6.99 29.48
CA ILE A 189 -1.25 -7.07 29.25
C ILE A 189 -1.57 -8.51 28.80
N GLY A 190 -2.33 -9.23 29.63
CA GLY A 190 -2.74 -10.60 29.33
C GLY A 190 -3.85 -10.68 28.29
N ALA A 191 -3.86 -11.75 27.50
CA ALA A 191 -4.91 -12.07 26.55
C ALA A 191 -5.60 -13.40 26.92
N ASN A 192 -6.89 -13.34 27.24
CA ASN A 192 -7.67 -14.53 27.58
C ASN A 192 -8.03 -15.38 26.35
N SER A 193 -8.22 -14.75 25.20
CA SER A 193 -8.60 -15.41 23.94
C SER A 193 -7.43 -15.44 22.96
N GLU A 194 -7.12 -14.31 22.39
CA GLU A 194 -6.07 -14.18 21.36
C GLU A 194 -5.52 -12.75 21.29
N VAL A 195 -4.35 -12.61 20.70
CA VAL A 195 -3.73 -11.36 20.28
C VAL A 195 -3.88 -11.25 18.76
N VAL A 196 -4.26 -10.07 18.25
CA VAL A 196 -4.29 -9.79 16.80
C VAL A 196 -3.27 -8.72 16.50
N LEU A 197 -2.25 -9.04 15.69
CA LEU A 197 -1.29 -8.07 15.19
C LEU A 197 -1.89 -7.30 14.02
N ALA A 198 -1.82 -5.97 14.09
CA ALA A 198 -2.22 -5.06 13.04
C ALA A 198 -1.22 -3.88 12.93
N ALA A 199 0.07 -4.19 13.13
CA ALA A 199 1.15 -3.19 13.14
C ALA A 199 1.74 -2.90 11.73
N GLY A 200 1.11 -3.45 10.68
CA GLY A 200 1.47 -3.25 9.28
C GLY A 200 2.67 -4.08 8.84
N ALA A 201 3.01 -3.97 7.55
CA ALA A 201 4.01 -4.82 6.90
C ALA A 201 5.44 -4.72 7.47
N ILE A 202 5.72 -3.72 8.28
CA ILE A 202 7.02 -3.55 8.95
C ILE A 202 6.92 -3.89 10.45
N GLY A 203 5.88 -3.40 11.13
CA GLY A 203 5.74 -3.58 12.57
C GLY A 203 5.38 -5.00 12.98
N SER A 204 4.47 -5.66 12.26
CA SER A 204 4.02 -7.02 12.60
C SER A 204 5.15 -8.06 12.51
N PRO A 205 5.93 -8.17 11.42
CA PRO A 205 7.07 -9.08 11.39
C PRO A 205 8.16 -8.70 12.40
N LYS A 206 8.45 -7.40 12.60
CA LYS A 206 9.41 -6.95 13.61
C LYS A 206 9.03 -7.47 15.01
N LEU A 207 7.75 -7.34 15.37
CA LEU A 207 7.26 -7.79 16.67
C LEU A 207 7.32 -9.32 16.83
N LEU A 208 7.01 -10.08 15.78
CA LEU A 208 7.18 -11.55 15.77
C LEU A 208 8.65 -11.93 16.00
N LEU A 209 9.57 -11.34 15.23
CA LEU A 209 11.02 -11.60 15.34
C LEU A 209 11.55 -11.28 16.75
N LEU A 210 11.23 -10.10 17.30
CA LEU A 210 11.62 -9.69 18.67
C LEU A 210 11.07 -10.63 19.74
N SER A 211 10.00 -11.36 19.42
CA SER A 211 9.31 -12.27 20.34
C SER A 211 9.69 -13.74 20.17
N GLY A 212 10.68 -14.03 19.30
CA GLY A 212 11.19 -15.38 19.10
C GLY A 212 10.39 -16.22 18.09
N VAL A 213 9.55 -15.59 17.25
CA VAL A 213 8.85 -16.24 16.15
C VAL A 213 9.47 -15.76 14.83
N GLY A 214 10.21 -16.64 14.15
CA GLY A 214 10.95 -16.33 12.94
C GLY A 214 12.01 -17.37 12.65
N ASP A 215 12.91 -17.09 11.69
CA ASP A 215 14.02 -17.98 11.36
C ASP A 215 14.94 -18.18 12.57
N ALA A 216 14.99 -19.40 13.08
CA ALA A 216 15.82 -19.77 14.23
C ALA A 216 17.31 -19.50 13.99
N GLY A 217 17.79 -19.65 12.74
CA GLY A 217 19.17 -19.36 12.33
C GLY A 217 19.52 -17.88 12.43
N ALA A 218 18.57 -17.01 12.18
CA ALA A 218 18.74 -15.56 12.29
C ALA A 218 18.54 -15.02 13.72
N LEU A 219 17.65 -15.65 14.53
CA LEU A 219 17.31 -15.16 15.87
C LEU A 219 18.33 -15.53 16.93
N ARG A 220 18.84 -16.80 16.92
CA ARG A 220 19.81 -17.27 17.92
C ARG A 220 21.09 -16.42 18.02
N PRO A 221 21.72 -16.01 16.92
CA PRO A 221 22.89 -15.14 17.00
C PRO A 221 22.64 -13.79 17.66
N LEU A 222 21.39 -13.31 17.65
CA LEU A 222 20.97 -12.07 18.32
C LEU A 222 20.63 -12.28 19.82
N GLY A 223 20.79 -13.50 20.35
CA GLY A 223 20.43 -13.83 21.74
C GLY A 223 18.94 -13.88 22.00
N ILE A 224 18.12 -14.12 20.98
CA ILE A 224 16.67 -14.25 21.10
C ILE A 224 16.31 -15.73 21.22
N ASP A 225 15.61 -16.07 22.30
CA ASP A 225 15.06 -17.41 22.51
C ASP A 225 13.98 -17.70 21.46
N VAL A 226 14.16 -18.81 20.75
CA VAL A 226 13.22 -19.21 19.67
C VAL A 226 12.00 -19.89 20.29
N VAL A 227 10.84 -19.24 20.15
CA VAL A 227 9.53 -19.80 20.51
C VAL A 227 9.04 -20.74 19.42
N HIS A 228 9.17 -20.31 18.15
CA HIS A 228 8.78 -21.10 17.00
C HIS A 228 9.61 -20.75 15.78
N ASP A 229 10.17 -21.78 15.12
CA ASP A 229 10.95 -21.60 13.89
C ASP A 229 10.00 -21.42 12.70
N LEU A 230 9.89 -20.18 12.24
CA LEU A 230 8.97 -19.77 11.17
C LEU A 230 9.71 -18.87 10.16
N PRO A 231 10.48 -19.45 9.22
CA PRO A 231 11.43 -18.70 8.38
C PRO A 231 10.78 -17.71 7.43
N GLY A 232 9.47 -17.76 7.24
CA GLY A 232 8.74 -16.80 6.40
C GLY A 232 8.54 -15.43 7.02
N VAL A 233 8.71 -15.30 8.35
CA VAL A 233 8.51 -14.00 9.03
C VAL A 233 9.52 -12.97 8.52
N GLY A 234 9.00 -11.85 8.06
CA GLY A 234 9.77 -10.76 7.48
C GLY A 234 10.19 -10.96 6.03
N GLN A 235 10.02 -12.16 5.45
CA GLN A 235 10.33 -12.43 4.06
C GLN A 235 9.21 -11.95 3.12
N ASN A 236 9.47 -11.93 1.79
CA ASN A 236 8.48 -11.59 0.76
C ASN A 236 7.98 -10.14 0.82
N LEU A 237 8.77 -9.21 1.37
CA LEU A 237 8.42 -7.77 1.31
C LEU A 237 8.23 -7.35 -0.14
N GLN A 238 7.10 -6.74 -0.40
CA GLN A 238 6.72 -6.14 -1.67
C GLN A 238 6.27 -4.71 -1.42
N ASP A 239 6.58 -3.83 -2.34
CA ASP A 239 6.09 -2.45 -2.33
C ASP A 239 6.00 -1.95 -3.77
N HIS A 240 5.00 -1.15 -4.06
CA HIS A 240 4.93 -0.50 -5.37
C HIS A 240 6.02 0.57 -5.50
N ILE A 241 6.55 0.67 -6.71
CA ILE A 241 7.55 1.68 -7.05
C ILE A 241 6.84 2.80 -7.81
N LEU A 242 6.92 4.03 -7.31
CA LEU A 242 6.47 5.23 -8.01
C LEU A 242 7.67 5.93 -8.60
N VAL A 243 7.59 6.34 -9.87
CA VAL A 243 8.61 7.19 -10.51
C VAL A 243 8.11 8.62 -10.54
N SER A 244 8.68 9.46 -9.70
CA SER A 244 8.46 10.91 -9.75
C SER A 244 9.44 11.53 -10.74
N GLY A 245 8.92 12.22 -11.78
CA GLY A 245 9.81 12.91 -12.72
C GLY A 245 9.43 12.84 -14.20
N VAL A 246 8.25 12.35 -14.60
CA VAL A 246 7.71 12.65 -15.93
C VAL A 246 6.86 13.91 -15.78
N VAL A 247 7.49 15.06 -15.99
CA VAL A 247 6.93 16.37 -15.60
C VAL A 247 6.67 17.24 -16.83
N PHE A 248 5.52 17.87 -16.81
CA PHE A 248 5.06 18.81 -17.85
C PHE A 248 4.78 20.18 -17.25
N LYS A 249 5.09 21.24 -18.00
CA LYS A 249 4.72 22.59 -17.64
C LYS A 249 3.27 22.87 -18.01
N TYR A 250 2.55 23.60 -17.14
CA TYR A 250 1.23 24.12 -17.50
C TYR A 250 1.32 25.19 -18.58
N LYS A 251 0.34 25.21 -19.47
CA LYS A 251 0.13 26.28 -20.43
C LYS A 251 -0.55 27.46 -19.73
N GLY A 252 0.20 28.47 -19.43
CA GLY A 252 -0.27 29.63 -18.67
C GLY A 252 -0.23 29.41 -17.16
N LYS A 253 -1.15 30.05 -16.44
CA LYS A 253 -1.24 29.93 -14.97
C LYS A 253 -1.75 28.51 -14.60
N MET A 254 -1.12 27.91 -13.60
CA MET A 254 -1.64 26.67 -13.01
C MET A 254 -3.08 26.89 -12.51
N PRO A 255 -4.04 26.03 -12.89
CA PRO A 255 -5.40 26.11 -12.39
C PRO A 255 -5.46 25.95 -10.87
N ASP A 256 -6.41 26.65 -10.24
CA ASP A 256 -6.64 26.50 -8.80
C ASP A 256 -7.19 25.09 -8.50
N ARG A 257 -6.69 24.47 -7.42
CA ARG A 257 -7.18 23.16 -6.99
C ARG A 257 -8.54 23.33 -6.30
N PRO A 258 -9.56 22.53 -6.66
CA PRO A 258 -10.82 22.52 -5.95
C PRO A 258 -10.62 22.19 -4.47
N ILE A 259 -11.39 22.84 -3.57
CA ILE A 259 -11.28 22.66 -2.11
C ILE A 259 -11.66 21.24 -1.68
N ASP A 260 -12.55 20.59 -2.42
CA ASP A 260 -13.03 19.20 -2.26
C ASP A 260 -12.28 18.22 -3.17
N GLY A 261 -11.23 18.68 -3.88
CA GLY A 261 -10.41 17.89 -4.77
C GLY A 261 -9.28 17.14 -4.06
N ASN A 262 -8.69 16.22 -4.82
CA ASN A 262 -7.46 15.51 -4.43
C ASN A 262 -6.31 15.95 -5.35
N ALA A 263 -5.07 15.85 -4.91
CA ALA A 263 -3.89 16.06 -5.75
C ALA A 263 -3.76 15.00 -6.86
N VAL A 264 -4.46 13.87 -6.71
CA VAL A 264 -4.54 12.74 -7.65
C VAL A 264 -6.01 12.53 -7.97
N GLU A 265 -6.42 12.66 -9.23
CA GLU A 265 -7.83 12.54 -9.62
C GLU A 265 -8.07 11.60 -10.81
N ALA A 266 -7.03 11.25 -11.55
CA ALA A 266 -7.12 10.31 -12.67
C ALA A 266 -6.00 9.29 -12.65
N LYS A 267 -6.29 8.10 -13.15
CA LYS A 267 -5.38 6.98 -13.17
C LYS A 267 -5.64 6.08 -14.38
N ALA A 268 -4.57 5.43 -14.85
CA ALA A 268 -4.67 4.38 -15.87
C ALA A 268 -3.89 3.14 -15.43
N TYR A 269 -4.32 1.98 -15.90
CA TYR A 269 -3.64 0.70 -15.75
C TYR A 269 -3.34 0.12 -17.11
N LEU A 270 -2.10 -0.32 -17.33
CA LEU A 270 -1.63 -0.87 -18.60
C LEU A 270 -0.56 -1.95 -18.38
N SER A 271 -0.31 -2.74 -19.40
CA SER A 271 0.81 -3.69 -19.44
C SER A 271 2.08 -2.99 -19.90
N SER A 272 3.19 -3.24 -19.22
CA SER A 272 4.52 -2.84 -19.70
C SER A 272 5.02 -3.70 -20.87
N GLY A 273 4.44 -4.88 -21.09
CA GLY A 273 4.96 -5.91 -21.98
C GLY A 273 6.18 -6.66 -21.43
N ALA A 274 6.71 -6.25 -20.27
CA ALA A 274 7.85 -6.92 -19.63
C ALA A 274 7.44 -8.13 -18.79
N SER A 275 6.16 -8.25 -18.45
CA SER A 275 5.59 -9.35 -17.69
C SER A 275 4.40 -9.99 -18.42
N GLN A 276 3.92 -11.13 -17.90
CA GLN A 276 2.67 -11.74 -18.36
C GLN A 276 1.43 -11.05 -17.79
N ASP A 277 1.61 -10.09 -16.86
CA ASP A 277 0.52 -9.37 -16.23
C ASP A 277 -0.04 -8.30 -17.19
N GLU A 278 -1.37 -8.29 -17.36
CA GLU A 278 -2.09 -7.33 -18.21
C GLU A 278 -2.05 -5.89 -17.65
N SER A 279 -1.64 -5.71 -16.39
CA SER A 279 -1.60 -4.42 -15.69
C SER A 279 -0.53 -4.43 -14.62
N ASP A 280 0.73 -4.41 -15.01
CA ASP A 280 1.85 -4.28 -14.10
C ASP A 280 2.29 -2.81 -13.90
N ILE A 281 1.81 -1.90 -14.76
CA ILE A 281 2.04 -0.45 -14.66
C ILE A 281 0.73 0.30 -14.39
N SER A 282 0.82 1.32 -13.58
CA SER A 282 -0.21 2.34 -13.40
C SER A 282 0.36 3.72 -13.71
N LEU A 283 -0.34 4.53 -14.49
CA LEU A 283 -0.05 5.95 -14.65
C LEU A 283 -0.92 6.75 -13.68
N VAL A 284 -0.30 7.61 -12.89
CA VAL A 284 -0.96 8.43 -11.87
C VAL A 284 -0.78 9.90 -12.22
N LEU A 285 -1.88 10.64 -12.36
CA LEU A 285 -1.82 12.08 -12.57
C LEU A 285 -1.67 12.80 -11.23
N GLU A 286 -0.61 13.58 -11.09
CA GLU A 286 -0.37 14.48 -9.95
C GLU A 286 -0.43 15.93 -10.44
N GLN A 287 -1.24 16.77 -9.80
CA GLN A 287 -1.49 18.17 -10.19
C GLN A 287 -0.32 19.12 -9.84
N LEU A 288 0.83 18.60 -9.50
CA LEU A 288 2.04 19.35 -9.16
C LEU A 288 3.28 18.69 -9.78
N GLY A 289 4.33 19.47 -9.99
CA GLY A 289 5.62 18.95 -10.45
C GLY A 289 6.30 18.15 -9.34
N ALA A 290 6.22 16.80 -9.41
CA ALA A 290 6.85 15.91 -8.46
C ALA A 290 8.16 15.36 -9.02
N VAL A 291 9.23 15.47 -8.25
CA VAL A 291 10.56 14.96 -8.59
C VAL A 291 11.31 14.58 -7.32
N THR A 292 12.08 13.51 -7.38
CA THR A 292 13.00 13.17 -6.29
C THR A 292 14.20 14.12 -6.27
N PRO A 293 14.90 14.29 -5.14
CA PRO A 293 16.12 15.11 -5.08
C PRO A 293 17.17 14.70 -6.12
N GLU A 294 17.34 13.39 -6.34
CA GLU A 294 18.33 12.85 -7.26
C GLU A 294 17.93 13.07 -8.73
N ALA A 295 16.64 12.94 -9.06
CA ALA A 295 16.15 13.28 -10.38
C ALA A 295 16.24 14.80 -10.63
N ALA A 296 15.95 15.62 -9.61
CA ALA A 296 16.13 17.07 -9.68
C ALA A 296 17.60 17.48 -9.91
N ALA A 297 18.55 16.77 -9.26
CA ALA A 297 19.97 17.01 -9.48
C ALA A 297 20.42 16.66 -10.92
N ARG A 298 19.78 15.64 -11.55
CA ARG A 298 20.12 15.18 -12.91
C ARG A 298 19.42 16.00 -14.00
N PHE A 299 18.13 16.33 -13.81
CA PHE A 299 17.27 16.92 -14.85
C PHE A 299 16.81 18.35 -14.54
N GLY A 300 17.09 18.87 -13.35
CA GLY A 300 16.59 20.15 -12.86
C GLY A 300 15.31 20.01 -12.03
N ALA A 301 15.10 20.95 -11.11
CA ALA A 301 13.87 21.02 -10.33
C ALA A 301 12.75 21.64 -11.19
N PRO A 302 11.53 21.09 -11.20
CA PRO A 302 10.43 21.68 -11.94
C PRO A 302 9.97 23.01 -11.29
N PRO A 303 9.44 23.94 -12.09
CA PRO A 303 8.82 25.14 -11.56
C PRO A 303 7.49 24.82 -10.84
N PRO A 304 6.95 25.76 -10.02
CA PRO A 304 5.68 25.53 -9.32
C PRO A 304 4.47 25.30 -10.25
N ASP A 305 4.52 25.82 -11.49
CA ASP A 305 3.50 25.68 -12.52
C ASP A 305 3.74 24.43 -13.39
N ALA A 306 3.83 23.29 -12.75
CA ALA A 306 4.05 22.01 -13.42
C ALA A 306 3.13 20.91 -12.84
N PHE A 307 2.86 19.87 -13.64
CA PHE A 307 2.17 18.65 -13.24
C PHE A 307 2.98 17.41 -13.65
N THR A 308 2.66 16.29 -13.03
CA THR A 308 3.38 15.04 -13.24
C THR A 308 2.42 13.93 -13.70
N ILE A 309 2.86 13.12 -14.65
CA ILE A 309 2.26 11.82 -14.93
C ILE A 309 3.24 10.78 -14.41
N ALA A 310 2.99 10.28 -13.20
CA ALA A 310 3.90 9.39 -12.50
C ALA A 310 3.60 7.92 -12.85
N PRO A 311 4.49 7.20 -13.55
CA PRO A 311 4.34 5.76 -13.70
C PRO A 311 4.67 5.05 -12.39
N ALA A 312 3.89 4.01 -12.07
CA ALA A 312 4.12 3.15 -10.92
C ALA A 312 4.14 1.69 -11.34
N LEU A 313 5.18 0.96 -10.93
CA LEU A 313 5.21 -0.49 -11.03
C LEU A 313 4.33 -1.07 -9.92
N VAL A 314 3.20 -1.67 -10.29
CA VAL A 314 2.18 -2.16 -9.34
C VAL A 314 2.11 -3.69 -9.24
N GLN A 315 2.92 -4.41 -10.00
CA GLN A 315 3.12 -5.85 -9.87
C GLN A 315 4.63 -6.17 -9.93
N PRO A 316 5.42 -5.76 -8.90
CA PRO A 316 6.85 -5.99 -8.90
C PRO A 316 7.16 -7.49 -8.80
N SER A 317 8.16 -7.94 -9.55
CA SER A 317 8.74 -9.27 -9.44
C SER A 317 9.79 -9.36 -8.32
N SER A 318 10.41 -8.24 -7.99
CA SER A 318 11.37 -8.12 -6.88
C SER A 318 10.73 -8.47 -5.54
N ARG A 319 11.50 -9.12 -4.69
CA ARG A 319 11.13 -9.45 -3.31
C ARG A 319 12.23 -8.98 -2.37
N GLY A 320 11.80 -8.36 -1.29
CA GLY A 320 12.65 -7.90 -0.22
C GLY A 320 12.36 -8.59 1.11
N HIS A 321 12.88 -8.02 2.19
CA HIS A 321 12.67 -8.56 3.53
C HIS A 321 12.70 -7.46 4.61
N VAL A 322 12.17 -7.82 5.77
CA VAL A 322 12.22 -7.05 7.02
C VAL A 322 12.90 -7.92 8.07
N MET A 323 13.99 -7.45 8.64
CA MET A 323 14.75 -8.15 9.68
C MET A 323 15.00 -7.23 10.88
N ILE A 324 15.55 -7.77 11.95
CA ILE A 324 16.02 -7.03 13.12
C ILE A 324 17.53 -7.15 13.26
N ALA A 325 18.19 -6.09 13.72
CA ALA A 325 19.62 -6.07 13.94
C ALA A 325 20.01 -6.46 15.38
N SER A 326 19.07 -6.35 16.32
CA SER A 326 19.30 -6.62 17.75
C SER A 326 17.97 -6.98 18.45
N PRO A 327 18.02 -7.48 19.70
CA PRO A 327 16.81 -7.70 20.49
C PRO A 327 16.20 -6.42 21.08
N ASN A 328 16.83 -5.26 20.87
CA ASN A 328 16.32 -3.98 21.35
C ASN A 328 15.18 -3.48 20.44
N TRP A 329 13.97 -3.42 20.96
CA TRP A 329 12.80 -2.99 20.21
C TRP A 329 12.88 -1.54 19.67
N LYS A 330 13.72 -0.68 20.28
CA LYS A 330 13.94 0.72 19.85
C LYS A 330 14.76 0.82 18.59
N ASP A 331 15.58 -0.20 18.30
CA ASP A 331 16.38 -0.19 17.08
C ASP A 331 15.47 -0.31 15.85
N PRO A 332 15.74 0.43 14.78
CA PRO A 332 14.96 0.35 13.56
C PRO A 332 15.06 -1.05 12.95
N ALA A 333 13.99 -1.49 12.30
CA ALA A 333 14.04 -2.68 11.45
C ALA A 333 15.00 -2.45 10.28
N ILE A 334 15.68 -3.51 9.86
CA ILE A 334 16.40 -3.56 8.58
C ILE A 334 15.35 -3.80 7.51
N ILE A 335 15.11 -2.80 6.65
CA ILE A 335 14.11 -2.87 5.58
C ILE A 335 14.88 -2.89 4.25
N ASP A 336 14.96 -4.07 3.65
CA ASP A 336 15.45 -4.23 2.28
C ASP A 336 14.24 -4.45 1.36
N ALA A 337 13.87 -3.44 0.62
CA ALA A 337 12.76 -3.53 -0.33
C ALA A 337 13.19 -4.12 -1.68
N ASN A 338 14.51 -4.24 -1.94
CA ASN A 338 15.09 -4.77 -3.18
C ASN A 338 14.46 -4.17 -4.46
N TYR A 339 14.21 -2.84 -4.45
CA TYR A 339 13.58 -2.16 -5.59
C TYR A 339 14.37 -2.35 -6.87
N LEU A 340 13.65 -2.64 -7.97
CA LEU A 340 14.21 -2.95 -9.29
C LEU A 340 15.23 -4.11 -9.24
N GLY A 341 15.11 -5.02 -8.28
CA GLY A 341 16.04 -6.14 -8.07
C GLY A 341 16.12 -7.12 -9.27
N THR A 342 15.15 -7.07 -10.17
CA THR A 342 15.12 -7.84 -11.42
C THR A 342 15.21 -6.92 -12.65
N ASP A 343 15.71 -7.45 -13.76
CA ASP A 343 15.72 -6.71 -15.03
C ASP A 343 14.29 -6.51 -15.56
N GLN A 344 13.37 -7.43 -15.27
CA GLN A 344 11.96 -7.31 -15.60
C GLN A 344 11.34 -6.04 -14.98
N ASP A 345 11.59 -5.78 -13.70
CA ASP A 345 11.07 -4.60 -13.00
C ASP A 345 11.64 -3.30 -13.60
N LEU A 346 12.93 -3.28 -13.92
CA LEU A 346 13.56 -2.13 -14.58
C LEU A 346 12.96 -1.85 -15.95
N GLN A 347 12.78 -2.89 -16.78
CA GLN A 347 12.17 -2.74 -18.10
C GLN A 347 10.71 -2.29 -18.00
N ALA A 348 9.95 -2.80 -17.04
CA ALA A 348 8.58 -2.39 -16.79
C ALA A 348 8.52 -0.89 -16.41
N VAL A 349 9.42 -0.43 -15.53
CA VAL A 349 9.51 0.99 -15.16
C VAL A 349 9.88 1.88 -16.35
N ILE A 350 10.85 1.46 -17.19
CA ILE A 350 11.22 2.17 -18.42
C ILE A 350 10.02 2.29 -19.36
N SER A 351 9.30 1.18 -19.62
CA SER A 351 8.07 1.19 -20.43
C SER A 351 7.00 2.12 -19.82
N GLY A 352 6.88 2.13 -18.50
CA GLY A 352 5.96 3.03 -17.79
C GLY A 352 6.31 4.50 -17.98
N ILE A 353 7.60 4.88 -17.95
CA ILE A 353 8.06 6.24 -18.23
C ILE A 353 7.73 6.64 -19.67
N GLU A 354 8.00 5.75 -20.63
CA GLU A 354 7.68 6.01 -22.05
C GLU A 354 6.17 6.19 -22.26
N ALA A 355 5.34 5.33 -21.65
CA ALA A 355 3.88 5.43 -21.70
C ALA A 355 3.37 6.73 -21.04
N ALA A 356 3.97 7.19 -19.95
CA ALA A 356 3.61 8.45 -19.30
C ALA A 356 3.95 9.66 -20.19
N ARG A 357 5.10 9.63 -20.88
CA ARG A 357 5.51 10.64 -21.86
C ARG A 357 4.57 10.67 -23.05
N GLU A 358 4.24 9.49 -23.60
CA GLU A 358 3.30 9.34 -24.72
C GLU A 358 1.92 9.89 -24.34
N LEU A 359 1.38 9.50 -23.18
CA LEU A 359 0.09 10.01 -22.69
C LEU A 359 0.11 11.51 -22.52
N GLY A 360 1.14 12.06 -21.88
CA GLY A 360 1.28 13.51 -21.71
C GLY A 360 1.47 14.27 -23.02
N SER A 361 1.89 13.62 -24.12
CA SER A 361 2.07 14.22 -25.44
C SER A 361 0.77 14.28 -26.28
N GLN A 362 -0.29 13.59 -25.86
CA GLN A 362 -1.55 13.51 -26.61
C GLN A 362 -2.23 14.88 -26.82
N GLN A 363 -3.08 14.97 -27.85
CA GLN A 363 -3.75 16.23 -28.23
C GLN A 363 -4.68 16.75 -27.12
N ALA A 364 -5.30 15.84 -26.36
CA ALA A 364 -6.16 16.18 -25.24
C ALA A 364 -5.48 17.08 -24.18
N PHE A 365 -4.15 17.09 -24.11
CA PHE A 365 -3.41 17.98 -23.20
C PHE A 365 -3.04 19.34 -23.79
N ASN A 366 -3.32 19.62 -25.08
CA ASN A 366 -2.85 20.86 -25.75
C ASN A 366 -3.34 22.17 -25.12
N ASP A 367 -4.48 22.15 -24.43
CA ASP A 367 -5.00 23.30 -23.70
C ASP A 367 -4.43 23.46 -22.30
N VAL A 368 -3.82 22.42 -21.76
CA VAL A 368 -3.31 22.38 -20.37
C VAL A 368 -1.79 22.34 -20.32
N ARG A 369 -1.15 21.62 -21.25
CA ARG A 369 0.29 21.41 -21.32
C ARG A 369 0.97 22.42 -22.25
N ASP A 370 2.08 22.99 -21.79
CA ASP A 370 3.04 23.74 -22.61
C ASP A 370 4.09 22.76 -23.20
N VAL A 371 4.99 22.28 -22.37
CA VAL A 371 6.13 21.44 -22.76
C VAL A 371 6.45 20.37 -21.73
N GLU A 372 7.02 19.26 -22.18
CA GLU A 372 7.66 18.27 -21.30
C GLU A 372 8.95 18.86 -20.72
N LEU A 373 9.07 18.88 -19.38
CA LEU A 373 10.24 19.41 -18.68
C LEU A 373 11.24 18.29 -18.34
N ILE A 374 10.75 17.17 -17.85
CA ILE A 374 11.55 16.03 -17.37
C ILE A 374 10.95 14.73 -17.94
N PRO A 375 11.76 13.83 -18.50
CA PRO A 375 13.17 13.99 -18.82
C PRO A 375 13.45 14.98 -19.95
N GLY A 376 12.43 15.53 -20.59
CA GLY A 376 12.47 16.54 -21.63
C GLY A 376 12.24 15.96 -23.04
N PRO A 377 11.82 16.81 -24.00
CA PRO A 377 11.35 16.35 -25.31
C PRO A 377 12.43 15.70 -26.19
N ARG A 378 13.70 15.90 -25.85
CA ARG A 378 14.86 15.30 -26.54
C ARG A 378 15.57 14.23 -25.73
N ALA A 379 14.90 13.68 -24.71
CA ALA A 379 15.47 12.65 -23.87
C ALA A 379 15.90 11.42 -24.66
N THR A 380 17.09 10.94 -24.40
CA THR A 380 17.65 9.71 -24.95
C THR A 380 17.16 8.50 -24.16
N LYS A 381 17.42 7.30 -24.65
CA LYS A 381 17.17 6.06 -23.89
C LYS A 381 17.93 6.05 -22.55
N GLN A 382 19.14 6.60 -22.52
CA GLN A 382 19.94 6.71 -21.29
C GLN A 382 19.27 7.65 -20.30
N ASP A 383 18.71 8.79 -20.75
CA ASP A 383 17.98 9.70 -19.86
C ASP A 383 16.73 9.06 -19.24
N VAL A 384 16.03 8.21 -20.00
CA VAL A 384 14.88 7.43 -19.50
C VAL A 384 15.34 6.41 -18.46
N GLU A 385 16.44 5.69 -18.70
CA GLU A 385 17.00 4.75 -17.72
C GLU A 385 17.53 5.48 -16.47
N ASP A 386 18.20 6.62 -16.64
CA ASP A 386 18.65 7.48 -15.53
C ASP A 386 17.45 7.91 -14.67
N LEU A 387 16.35 8.32 -15.32
CA LEU A 387 15.12 8.68 -14.62
C LEU A 387 14.49 7.50 -13.90
N ALA A 388 14.48 6.30 -14.51
CA ALA A 388 14.01 5.09 -13.86
C ALA A 388 14.77 4.82 -12.55
N ARG A 389 16.07 5.06 -12.51
CA ARG A 389 16.90 4.85 -11.31
C ARG A 389 16.84 6.01 -10.31
N THR A 390 16.81 7.24 -10.80
CA THR A 390 16.83 8.44 -9.94
C THR A 390 15.44 8.86 -9.47
N GLY A 391 14.40 8.65 -10.28
CA GLY A 391 13.02 9.03 -9.99
C GLY A 391 12.23 7.98 -9.17
N SER A 392 12.69 6.72 -9.11
CA SER A 392 12.01 5.65 -8.38
C SER A 392 12.09 5.84 -6.87
N ALA A 393 10.97 5.62 -6.19
CA ALA A 393 10.84 5.64 -4.73
C ALA A 393 9.70 4.72 -4.28
N SER A 394 9.59 4.49 -2.96
CA SER A 394 8.46 3.81 -2.35
C SER A 394 7.15 4.54 -2.65
N PHE A 395 6.12 3.80 -3.06
CA PHE A 395 4.77 4.36 -3.15
C PHE A 395 4.02 4.29 -1.80
N GLY A 396 4.65 3.71 -0.76
CA GLY A 396 4.05 3.55 0.57
C GLY A 396 3.03 2.41 0.65
N HIS A 397 3.22 1.36 -0.14
CA HIS A 397 2.31 0.22 -0.25
C HIS A 397 2.94 -1.09 0.23
N ALA A 398 3.86 -1.03 1.21
CA ALA A 398 4.53 -2.19 1.78
C ALA A 398 3.56 -3.29 2.20
N ALA A 399 3.84 -4.55 1.81
CA ALA A 399 2.98 -5.70 2.02
C ALA A 399 3.78 -7.01 2.03
N GLY A 400 3.17 -8.11 2.45
CA GLY A 400 3.62 -9.47 2.16
C GLY A 400 4.53 -10.13 3.18
N THR A 401 4.97 -9.45 4.22
CA THR A 401 6.00 -9.90 5.19
C THR A 401 5.52 -10.92 6.24
N CYS A 402 4.23 -11.21 6.27
CA CYS A 402 3.61 -12.29 7.06
C CYS A 402 2.59 -13.03 6.19
N LYS A 403 2.97 -13.41 4.97
CA LYS A 403 2.03 -13.87 3.92
C LYS A 403 1.13 -15.02 4.34
N ILE A 404 -0.13 -14.97 3.89
CA ILE A 404 -1.07 -16.11 3.93
C ILE A 404 -0.56 -17.20 3.00
N GLY A 405 -0.71 -18.46 3.41
CA GLY A 405 -0.44 -19.59 2.54
C GLY A 405 -0.31 -20.91 3.29
N VAL A 406 0.09 -21.93 2.54
CA VAL A 406 0.28 -23.31 3.03
C VAL A 406 1.69 -23.83 2.77
N ASP A 407 2.54 -23.01 2.12
CA ASP A 407 3.93 -23.37 1.87
C ASP A 407 4.82 -23.10 3.10
N ARG A 408 6.07 -23.57 3.06
CA ARG A 408 7.02 -23.45 4.19
C ARG A 408 7.36 -22.02 4.59
N PHE A 409 7.11 -21.03 3.73
CA PHE A 409 7.33 -19.61 4.00
C PHE A 409 6.02 -18.86 4.29
N ALA A 410 4.88 -19.56 4.38
CA ALA A 410 3.65 -18.97 4.86
C ALA A 410 3.78 -18.67 6.36
N VAL A 411 3.36 -17.48 6.78
CA VAL A 411 3.38 -17.06 8.18
C VAL A 411 2.03 -17.29 8.85
N VAL A 412 0.96 -17.06 8.09
CA VAL A 412 -0.41 -17.29 8.58
C VAL A 412 -1.18 -18.24 7.66
N ASP A 413 -2.11 -18.98 8.26
CA ASP A 413 -3.08 -19.79 7.54
C ASP A 413 -4.19 -18.94 6.91
N PRO A 414 -5.11 -19.52 6.10
CA PRO A 414 -6.22 -18.77 5.51
C PRO A 414 -7.18 -18.13 6.53
N GLU A 415 -7.17 -18.57 7.76
CA GLU A 415 -7.90 -17.98 8.89
C GLU A 415 -7.09 -16.91 9.62
N LEU A 416 -5.92 -16.51 9.06
CA LEU A 416 -5.00 -15.51 9.60
C LEU A 416 -4.30 -15.91 10.91
N ARG A 417 -4.36 -17.17 11.34
CA ARG A 417 -3.65 -17.67 12.53
C ARG A 417 -2.18 -17.89 12.19
N VAL A 418 -1.29 -17.49 13.09
CA VAL A 418 0.16 -17.73 12.90
C VAL A 418 0.44 -19.23 12.99
N HIS A 419 1.09 -19.78 11.95
CA HIS A 419 1.43 -21.21 11.90
C HIS A 419 2.26 -21.64 13.11
N GLY A 420 1.89 -22.77 13.72
CA GLY A 420 2.59 -23.36 14.87
C GLY A 420 2.45 -22.60 16.20
N VAL A 421 1.69 -21.49 16.21
CA VAL A 421 1.48 -20.64 17.39
C VAL A 421 -0.01 -20.56 17.71
N GLN A 422 -0.39 -20.71 18.97
CA GLN A 422 -1.78 -20.62 19.41
C GLN A 422 -2.10 -19.21 19.92
N GLY A 423 -3.35 -18.77 19.75
CA GLY A 423 -3.84 -17.49 20.28
C GLY A 423 -3.21 -16.26 19.66
N LEU A 424 -2.75 -16.35 18.40
CA LEU A 424 -2.13 -15.25 17.68
C LEU A 424 -2.58 -15.21 16.22
N ARG A 425 -3.01 -14.01 15.76
CA ARG A 425 -3.32 -13.72 14.35
C ARG A 425 -2.56 -12.49 13.86
N VAL A 426 -2.44 -12.38 12.55
CA VAL A 426 -2.00 -11.15 11.89
C VAL A 426 -3.11 -10.69 10.93
N ALA A 427 -3.49 -9.41 10.99
CA ALA A 427 -4.60 -8.86 10.23
C ALA A 427 -4.29 -7.45 9.68
N ASP A 428 -3.28 -7.36 8.82
CA ASP A 428 -2.86 -6.13 8.14
C ASP A 428 -2.27 -6.43 6.75
N ALA A 429 -1.66 -5.45 6.10
CA ALA A 429 -1.08 -5.61 4.76
C ALA A 429 0.05 -6.66 4.69
N SER A 430 0.67 -7.03 5.82
CA SER A 430 1.73 -8.03 5.83
C SER A 430 1.26 -9.41 5.37
N VAL A 431 -0.05 -9.71 5.47
CA VAL A 431 -0.58 -11.02 5.13
C VAL A 431 -0.80 -11.24 3.63
N MET A 432 -0.73 -10.22 2.79
CA MET A 432 -0.89 -10.34 1.35
C MET A 432 0.18 -11.27 0.76
N PRO A 433 -0.16 -12.38 0.11
CA PRO A 433 0.87 -13.24 -0.51
C PRO A 433 1.52 -12.55 -1.72
N ARG A 434 0.73 -11.79 -2.48
CA ARG A 434 1.16 -10.88 -3.53
C ARG A 434 0.47 -9.54 -3.32
N VAL A 435 1.21 -8.42 -3.51
CA VAL A 435 0.61 -7.09 -3.47
C VAL A 435 -0.39 -6.94 -4.62
N ILE A 436 -1.52 -6.28 -4.38
CA ILE A 436 -2.59 -6.12 -5.36
C ILE A 436 -2.26 -5.06 -6.41
N THR A 437 -2.96 -5.07 -7.54
CA THR A 437 -2.86 -4.04 -8.58
C THR A 437 -3.56 -2.76 -8.11
N GLY A 438 -2.87 -1.93 -7.31
CA GLY A 438 -3.40 -0.68 -6.77
C GLY A 438 -3.01 -0.40 -5.32
N PRO A 439 -3.38 0.76 -4.76
CA PRO A 439 -3.10 1.12 -3.38
C PRO A 439 -3.59 0.10 -2.36
N THR A 440 -2.77 -0.18 -1.34
CA THR A 440 -3.04 -1.23 -0.33
C THR A 440 -4.06 -0.84 0.74
N ASN A 441 -4.56 0.40 0.75
CA ASN A 441 -5.49 0.88 1.79
C ASN A 441 -6.81 0.10 1.81
N ALA A 442 -7.56 0.05 0.69
CA ALA A 442 -8.85 -0.65 0.63
C ALA A 442 -8.71 -2.16 0.93
N PRO A 443 -7.73 -2.91 0.35
CA PRO A 443 -7.55 -4.32 0.71
C PRO A 443 -7.15 -4.54 2.16
N THR A 444 -6.43 -3.62 2.81
CA THR A 444 -6.15 -3.72 4.25
C THR A 444 -7.43 -3.60 5.09
N HIS A 445 -8.35 -2.71 4.72
CA HIS A 445 -9.69 -2.66 5.34
C HIS A 445 -10.47 -3.96 5.12
N MET A 446 -10.41 -4.53 3.92
CA MET A 446 -11.06 -5.81 3.61
C MET A 446 -10.46 -6.95 4.44
N ILE A 447 -9.13 -7.04 4.57
CA ILE A 447 -8.44 -8.02 5.42
C ILE A 447 -8.92 -7.90 6.87
N ALA A 448 -9.00 -6.70 7.41
CA ALA A 448 -9.50 -6.46 8.77
C ALA A 448 -10.97 -6.89 8.93
N GLY A 449 -11.82 -6.61 7.94
CA GLY A 449 -13.21 -7.08 7.92
C GLY A 449 -13.32 -8.61 7.88
N LYS A 450 -12.50 -9.26 7.05
CA LYS A 450 -12.40 -10.73 7.00
C LYS A 450 -11.95 -11.32 8.34
N ALA A 451 -10.90 -10.73 8.94
CA ALA A 451 -10.40 -11.14 10.26
C ALA A 451 -11.50 -11.08 11.33
N ALA A 452 -12.30 -10.00 11.34
CA ALA A 452 -13.41 -9.87 12.26
C ALA A 452 -14.46 -10.99 12.08
N GLN A 453 -14.81 -11.33 10.82
CA GLN A 453 -15.73 -12.43 10.53
C GLN A 453 -15.18 -13.77 11.02
N LEU A 454 -13.89 -14.06 10.77
CA LEU A 454 -13.23 -15.30 11.19
C LEU A 454 -13.18 -15.43 12.71
N ILE A 455 -12.84 -14.35 13.44
CA ILE A 455 -12.83 -14.33 14.91
C ILE A 455 -14.23 -14.57 15.48
N LEU A 456 -15.26 -14.00 14.90
CA LEU A 456 -16.64 -14.20 15.34
C LEU A 456 -17.12 -15.64 15.08
N ALA A 457 -16.75 -16.23 13.95
CA ALA A 457 -17.07 -17.62 13.64
C ALA A 457 -16.44 -18.60 14.63
N ASP A 458 -15.14 -18.43 14.95
CA ASP A 458 -14.44 -19.27 15.94
C ASP A 458 -15.06 -19.19 17.33
N ARG A 459 -15.48 -17.98 17.77
CA ARG A 459 -16.16 -17.80 19.06
C ARG A 459 -17.54 -18.49 19.11
N SER A 460 -18.24 -18.52 17.98
CA SER A 460 -19.53 -19.20 17.89
C SER A 460 -19.35 -20.72 17.96
N ALA A 461 -18.35 -21.27 17.25
CA ALA A 461 -18.03 -22.69 17.28
C ALA A 461 -17.53 -23.19 18.64
N SER A 462 -16.84 -22.35 19.41
CA SER A 462 -16.35 -22.72 20.76
C SER A 462 -17.42 -22.65 21.86
N ARG A 463 -18.63 -22.13 21.56
CA ARG A 463 -19.78 -22.08 22.51
C ARG A 463 -20.84 -23.14 22.21
N SER A 464 -20.78 -23.79 21.06
CA SER A 464 -21.61 -24.95 20.66
C SER A 464 -20.96 -26.25 21.11
#